data_28a596a035caf2ea75101d1a1528f85c
#
_entry.id   28a596a035caf2ea75101d1a1528f85c
#
_cell.length_a   1.000
_cell.length_b   1.000
_cell.length_c   1.000
_cell.angle_alpha   90.00
_cell.angle_beta   90.00
_cell.angle_gamma   90.00
#
_symmetry.space_group_name_H-M   'P 1'
#
loop_
_entity.id
_entity.type
_entity.pdbx_description
1 polymer ?
#
loop_
_entity_poly.entity_id
_entity_poly.type
_entity_poly.pdbx_seq_one_letter_code
_entity_poly.pdbx_strand_id
1 'polypeptide(L)'
;MTTIALILLVTPLHAQRTMNGQPFLQAAAHWGGAPGVSVSGGQYLERSLWEAGVKAQGCSAPLSTGDVLECLDITAGGTWQWRLASTRSRSLCLYAGGGLFAGYECYDPRKVLPPTIELGMPAKGVFLYGLSAAVTVEVFFCRSVALVLGADIPVNFSSRASRIRWNTTAGIRIDL
;
A
#
# COMPACT_ATOMS: atom_id res chain seq x y z
N MET A 1 -5.43 19.77 19.56
CA MET A 1 -5.72 18.81 18.44
C MET A 1 -7.12 18.93 17.85
N THR A 2 -8.00 19.74 18.36
CA THR A 2 -9.42 19.89 17.93
C THR A 2 -9.62 20.84 16.73
N THR A 3 -8.67 21.71 16.43
CA THR A 3 -8.82 22.77 15.41
C THR A 3 -8.67 22.25 13.97
N ILE A 4 -7.89 21.19 13.76
CA ILE A 4 -7.67 20.61 12.40
C ILE A 4 -8.91 19.86 11.93
N ALA A 5 -9.63 19.21 12.84
CA ALA A 5 -10.88 18.49 12.50
C ALA A 5 -12.01 19.44 12.09
N LEU A 6 -12.02 20.68 12.64
CA LEU A 6 -13.05 21.67 12.35
C LEU A 6 -12.86 22.34 10.98
N ILE A 7 -11.61 22.52 10.53
CA ILE A 7 -11.31 23.09 9.20
C ILE A 7 -11.72 22.16 8.07
N LEU A 8 -11.63 20.84 8.27
CA LEU A 8 -12.10 19.86 7.30
C LEU A 8 -13.63 19.79 7.16
N LEU A 9 -14.38 20.28 8.14
CA LEU A 9 -15.85 20.28 8.14
C LEU A 9 -16.47 21.54 7.52
N VAL A 10 -15.74 22.64 7.40
CA VAL A 10 -16.30 23.96 7.05
C VAL A 10 -15.99 24.40 5.60
N THR A 11 -15.02 23.82 4.93
CA THR A 11 -14.81 24.10 3.52
C THR A 11 -15.83 23.33 2.67
N PRO A 12 -16.69 24.00 1.89
CA PRO A 12 -17.49 23.30 0.88
C PRO A 12 -16.52 22.69 -0.12
N LEU A 13 -16.25 21.41 0.06
CA LEU A 13 -15.42 20.64 -0.85
C LEU A 13 -16.13 20.61 -2.21
N HIS A 14 -15.75 21.53 -3.08
CA HIS A 14 -16.17 21.56 -4.48
C HIS A 14 -15.40 20.45 -5.23
N ALA A 15 -15.57 19.22 -4.75
CA ALA A 15 -14.92 18.08 -5.31
C ALA A 15 -15.58 17.69 -6.61
N GLN A 16 -14.76 17.36 -7.55
CA GLN A 16 -15.20 16.85 -8.84
C GLN A 16 -15.66 15.39 -8.68
N ARG A 17 -16.64 15.01 -9.48
CA ARG A 17 -16.96 13.61 -9.72
C ARG A 17 -15.74 12.92 -10.33
N THR A 18 -15.32 11.81 -9.76
CA THR A 18 -14.43 10.87 -10.44
C THR A 18 -15.12 10.44 -11.73
N MET A 19 -14.52 10.74 -12.86
CA MET A 19 -15.09 10.42 -14.16
C MET A 19 -14.73 8.98 -14.52
N ASN A 20 -15.71 8.26 -15.08
CA ASN A 20 -15.44 6.94 -15.64
C ASN A 20 -14.37 7.05 -16.72
N GLY A 21 -13.33 6.24 -16.64
CA GLY A 21 -12.21 6.28 -17.57
C GLY A 21 -11.09 7.27 -17.20
N GLN A 22 -11.23 8.06 -16.13
CA GLN A 22 -10.21 9.03 -15.73
C GLN A 22 -8.99 8.32 -15.13
N PRO A 23 -7.79 8.52 -15.68
CA PRO A 23 -6.57 7.99 -15.14
C PRO A 23 -6.08 8.80 -13.94
N PHE A 24 -5.28 8.17 -13.08
CA PHE A 24 -4.65 8.82 -11.95
C PHE A 24 -3.24 8.29 -11.68
N LEU A 25 -2.46 9.10 -10.97
CA LEU A 25 -1.20 8.72 -10.34
C LEU A 25 -1.31 8.89 -8.83
N GLN A 26 -0.64 8.03 -8.08
CA GLN A 26 -0.61 8.06 -6.62
C GLN A 26 0.80 7.85 -6.11
N ALA A 27 1.16 8.61 -5.08
CA ALA A 27 2.31 8.35 -4.24
C ALA A 27 1.84 8.20 -2.79
N ALA A 28 2.32 7.17 -2.11
CA ALA A 28 1.88 6.87 -0.75
C ALA A 28 3.02 6.37 0.13
N ALA A 29 2.87 6.65 1.43
CA ALA A 29 3.66 6.06 2.48
C ALA A 29 2.85 4.97 3.18
N HIS A 30 3.54 3.93 3.65
CA HIS A 30 2.96 2.77 4.31
C HIS A 30 3.56 2.62 5.70
N TRP A 31 2.71 2.21 6.65
CA TRP A 31 3.10 1.88 8.02
C TRP A 31 2.38 0.60 8.44
N GLY A 32 3.06 -0.21 9.23
CA GLY A 32 2.55 -1.50 9.73
C GLY A 32 3.67 -2.23 10.40
N GLY A 33 4.14 -3.33 9.83
CA GLY A 33 5.33 -4.03 10.35
C GLY A 33 6.63 -3.24 10.18
N ALA A 34 6.74 -2.37 9.15
CA ALA A 34 7.86 -1.46 8.90
C ALA A 34 7.43 -0.36 7.92
N PRO A 35 8.18 0.76 7.85
CA PRO A 35 7.87 1.84 6.93
C PRO A 35 8.12 1.45 5.48
N GLY A 36 7.34 2.04 4.57
CA GLY A 36 7.47 1.83 3.14
C GLY A 36 6.91 2.99 2.33
N VAL A 37 7.17 2.94 1.04
CA VAL A 37 6.65 3.90 0.05
C VAL A 37 6.17 3.17 -1.19
N SER A 38 5.20 3.74 -1.89
CA SER A 38 4.73 3.23 -3.17
C SER A 38 4.43 4.34 -4.16
N VAL A 39 4.53 3.98 -5.42
CA VAL A 39 4.04 4.77 -6.54
C VAL A 39 3.18 3.86 -7.40
N SER A 40 2.01 4.32 -7.74
CA SER A 40 1.04 3.58 -8.54
C SER A 40 0.30 4.49 -9.52
N GLY A 41 -0.29 3.88 -10.51
CA GLY A 41 -1.21 4.52 -11.44
C GLY A 41 -2.38 3.61 -11.73
N GLY A 42 -3.47 4.17 -12.15
CA GLY A 42 -4.69 3.42 -12.40
C GLY A 42 -5.75 4.24 -13.10
N GLN A 43 -6.95 3.72 -13.07
CA GLN A 43 -8.09 4.33 -13.74
C GLN A 43 -9.37 4.08 -12.94
N TYR A 44 -10.18 5.12 -12.83
CA TYR A 44 -11.52 5.00 -12.29
C TYR A 44 -12.47 4.40 -13.34
N LEU A 45 -13.30 3.52 -12.87
CA LEU A 45 -14.43 2.97 -13.60
C LEU A 45 -15.74 3.42 -12.95
N GLU A 46 -16.88 3.05 -13.51
CA GLU A 46 -18.18 3.52 -13.03
C GLU A 46 -18.41 3.26 -11.53
N ARG A 47 -18.11 2.05 -11.07
CA ARG A 47 -18.28 1.60 -9.67
C ARG A 47 -17.05 0.96 -9.04
N SER A 48 -15.92 1.05 -9.72
CA SER A 48 -14.67 0.44 -9.28
C SER A 48 -13.48 1.28 -9.72
N LEU A 49 -12.32 0.89 -9.28
CA LEU A 49 -11.04 1.37 -9.82
C LEU A 49 -10.10 0.17 -9.94
N TRP A 50 -9.17 0.26 -10.86
CA TRP A 50 -8.00 -0.58 -10.88
C TRP A 50 -6.75 0.27 -10.68
N GLU A 51 -5.77 -0.30 -10.05
CA GLU A 51 -4.50 0.35 -9.72
C GLU A 51 -3.37 -0.66 -9.89
N ALA A 52 -2.26 -0.22 -10.48
CA ALA A 52 -1.04 -1.01 -10.58
C ALA A 52 0.16 -0.14 -10.19
N GLY A 53 1.12 -0.73 -9.49
CA GLY A 53 2.25 0.06 -8.99
C GLY A 53 3.37 -0.77 -8.41
N VAL A 54 4.35 -0.04 -7.87
CA VAL A 54 5.53 -0.59 -7.21
C VAL A 54 5.55 -0.09 -5.77
N LYS A 55 5.87 -0.98 -4.83
CA LYS A 55 6.02 -0.70 -3.40
C LYS A 55 7.38 -1.19 -2.92
N ALA A 56 8.07 -0.35 -2.16
CA ALA A 56 9.25 -0.69 -1.40
C ALA A 56 8.93 -0.56 0.09
N GLN A 57 9.12 -1.61 0.87
CA GLN A 57 8.77 -1.65 2.29
C GLN A 57 9.83 -2.41 3.07
N GLY A 58 10.26 -1.87 4.20
CA GLY A 58 11.09 -2.60 5.14
C GLY A 58 10.36 -3.84 5.66
N CYS A 59 11.11 -4.82 6.11
CA CYS A 59 10.62 -6.01 6.77
C CYS A 59 11.60 -6.45 7.85
N SER A 60 11.14 -7.34 8.71
CA SER A 60 11.98 -7.95 9.74
C SER A 60 11.65 -9.43 9.85
N ALA A 61 12.67 -10.27 9.78
CA ALA A 61 12.54 -11.71 9.93
C ALA A 61 13.16 -12.13 11.29
N PRO A 62 12.40 -12.79 12.16
CA PRO A 62 12.96 -13.34 13.40
C PRO A 62 13.88 -14.52 13.08
N LEU A 63 15.07 -14.51 13.69
CA LEU A 63 16.03 -15.60 13.62
C LEU A 63 15.83 -16.56 14.79
N SER A 64 16.23 -17.81 14.62
CA SER A 64 16.17 -18.82 15.67
C SER A 64 17.06 -18.48 16.89
N THR A 65 18.03 -17.58 16.73
CA THR A 65 18.91 -17.05 17.77
C THR A 65 18.28 -15.97 18.63
N GLY A 66 17.05 -15.50 18.28
CA GLY A 66 16.41 -14.36 18.92
C GLY A 66 16.77 -13.00 18.30
N ASP A 67 17.70 -12.96 17.36
CA ASP A 67 18.04 -11.77 16.60
C ASP A 67 16.99 -11.47 15.52
N VAL A 68 16.98 -10.23 15.03
CA VAL A 68 16.08 -9.78 13.97
C VAL A 68 16.89 -9.42 12.74
N LEU A 69 16.62 -10.10 11.63
CA LEU A 69 17.20 -9.77 10.33
C LEU A 69 16.32 -8.73 9.64
N GLU A 70 16.91 -7.58 9.35
CA GLU A 70 16.24 -6.54 8.54
C GLU A 70 16.26 -6.92 7.06
N CYS A 71 15.14 -6.72 6.40
CA CYS A 71 14.95 -6.99 5.00
C CYS A 71 14.22 -5.83 4.30
N LEU A 72 14.29 -5.82 2.99
CA LEU A 72 13.59 -4.87 2.12
C LEU A 72 12.78 -5.66 1.10
N ASP A 73 11.48 -5.44 1.09
CA ASP A 73 10.58 -5.98 0.06
C ASP A 73 10.40 -4.94 -1.04
N ILE A 74 10.66 -5.36 -2.27
CA ILE A 74 10.31 -4.59 -3.47
C ILE A 74 9.28 -5.40 -4.23
N THR A 75 8.07 -4.89 -4.32
CA THR A 75 6.95 -5.59 -4.95
C THR A 75 6.30 -4.74 -6.02
N ALA A 76 5.87 -5.38 -7.10
CA ALA A 76 4.98 -4.81 -8.10
C ALA A 76 3.65 -5.57 -8.05
N GLY A 77 2.55 -4.87 -8.22
CA GLY A 77 1.24 -5.51 -8.13
C GLY A 77 0.12 -4.67 -8.71
N GLY A 78 -1.05 -5.28 -8.78
CA GLY A 78 -2.26 -4.62 -9.19
C GLY A 78 -3.43 -5.00 -8.29
N THR A 79 -4.31 -4.03 -8.06
CA THR A 79 -5.51 -4.19 -7.26
C THR A 79 -6.74 -3.77 -8.05
N TRP A 80 -7.85 -4.43 -7.75
CA TRP A 80 -9.18 -4.06 -8.20
C TRP A 80 -10.05 -3.78 -6.99
N GLN A 81 -10.63 -2.59 -6.92
CA GLN A 81 -11.41 -2.16 -5.77
C GLN A 81 -12.79 -1.67 -6.23
N TRP A 82 -13.84 -2.07 -5.52
CA TRP A 82 -15.21 -1.62 -5.72
C TRP A 82 -15.53 -0.47 -4.78
N ARG A 83 -16.25 0.53 -5.28
CA ARG A 83 -16.77 1.63 -4.47
C ARG A 83 -17.95 1.14 -3.66
N LEU A 84 -17.78 1.05 -2.34
CA LEU A 84 -18.80 0.62 -1.40
C LEU A 84 -19.74 1.76 -1.03
N ALA A 85 -19.18 2.96 -0.85
CA ALA A 85 -19.92 4.16 -0.47
C ALA A 85 -19.29 5.41 -1.04
N SER A 86 -20.08 6.45 -1.25
CA SER A 86 -19.60 7.78 -1.57
C SER A 86 -20.61 8.84 -1.15
N THR A 87 -20.12 10.04 -0.86
CA THR A 87 -20.99 11.21 -0.71
C THR A 87 -21.65 11.56 -2.05
N ARG A 88 -22.75 12.32 -2.01
CA ARG A 88 -23.45 12.75 -3.22
C ARG A 88 -22.57 13.56 -4.17
N SER A 89 -21.67 14.38 -3.62
CA SER A 89 -20.65 15.14 -4.39
C SER A 89 -19.47 14.29 -4.85
N ARG A 90 -19.35 13.05 -4.34
CA ARG A 90 -18.17 12.19 -4.50
C ARG A 90 -16.87 12.80 -3.97
N SER A 91 -16.98 13.71 -3.04
CA SER A 91 -15.83 14.30 -2.34
C SER A 91 -15.19 13.33 -1.36
N LEU A 92 -15.95 12.34 -0.89
CA LEU A 92 -15.48 11.24 -0.06
C LEU A 92 -15.96 9.94 -0.67
N CYS A 93 -15.03 9.02 -0.92
CA CYS A 93 -15.32 7.71 -1.47
C CYS A 93 -14.67 6.63 -0.63
N LEU A 94 -15.38 5.53 -0.40
CA LEU A 94 -14.89 4.32 0.26
C LEU A 94 -14.82 3.20 -0.76
N TYR A 95 -13.65 2.58 -0.87
CA TYR A 95 -13.41 1.43 -1.73
C TYR A 95 -12.96 0.23 -0.91
N ALA A 96 -13.28 -0.96 -1.38
CA ALA A 96 -12.69 -2.19 -0.89
C ALA A 96 -12.48 -3.17 -2.03
N GLY A 97 -11.44 -3.97 -1.94
CA GLY A 97 -11.10 -4.93 -2.96
C GLY A 97 -9.87 -5.73 -2.64
N GLY A 98 -9.26 -6.25 -3.67
CA GLY A 98 -8.07 -7.06 -3.54
C GLY A 98 -7.23 -7.07 -4.81
N GLY A 99 -6.08 -7.71 -4.72
CA GLY A 99 -5.14 -7.76 -5.82
C GLY A 99 -4.12 -8.85 -5.69
N LEU A 100 -3.21 -8.83 -6.66
CA LEU A 100 -2.07 -9.73 -6.77
C LEU A 100 -0.80 -8.91 -6.74
N PHE A 101 0.25 -9.47 -6.18
CA PHE A 101 1.57 -8.87 -6.24
C PHE A 101 2.65 -9.94 -6.40
N ALA A 102 3.77 -9.51 -6.98
CA ALA A 102 5.00 -10.28 -7.05
C ALA A 102 6.19 -9.35 -6.82
N GLY A 103 7.31 -9.87 -6.35
CA GLY A 103 8.48 -9.07 -6.05
C GLY A 103 9.63 -9.87 -5.49
N TYR A 104 10.43 -9.19 -4.71
CA TYR A 104 11.64 -9.75 -4.16
C TYR A 104 11.88 -9.24 -2.73
N GLU A 105 12.16 -10.15 -1.82
CA GLU A 105 12.57 -9.88 -0.46
C GLU A 105 14.09 -9.92 -0.40
N CYS A 106 14.72 -8.76 -0.17
CA CYS A 106 16.17 -8.59 -0.14
C CYS A 106 16.67 -8.54 1.30
N TYR A 107 17.69 -9.30 1.61
CA TYR A 107 18.36 -9.28 2.92
C TYR A 107 19.66 -8.48 2.85
N ASP A 108 19.99 -7.75 3.92
CA ASP A 108 21.27 -7.03 4.01
C ASP A 108 22.40 -8.04 4.29
N PRO A 109 23.29 -8.31 3.31
CA PRO A 109 24.39 -9.26 3.47
C PRO A 109 25.43 -8.81 4.50
N ARG A 110 25.44 -7.54 4.91
CA ARG A 110 26.39 -7.01 5.90
C ARG A 110 25.99 -7.32 7.34
N LYS A 111 24.71 -7.62 7.58
CA LYS A 111 24.18 -8.03 8.89
C LYS A 111 24.04 -9.54 9.01
N VAL A 112 24.51 -10.30 8.02
CA VAL A 112 24.54 -11.75 8.08
C VAL A 112 25.64 -12.18 9.03
N LEU A 113 25.22 -12.84 10.06
CA LEU A 113 25.88 -13.46 11.18
C LEU A 113 27.16 -14.24 10.83
N PRO A 114 28.04 -14.50 11.82
CA PRO A 114 29.27 -15.25 11.60
C PRO A 114 29.00 -16.59 10.92
N PRO A 115 29.98 -17.12 10.15
CA PRO A 115 29.82 -18.26 9.23
C PRO A 115 29.45 -19.60 9.89
N THR A 116 29.23 -19.61 11.18
CA THR A 116 28.83 -20.79 11.96
C THR A 116 27.35 -21.08 11.98
N ILE A 117 26.52 -20.20 11.45
CA ILE A 117 25.07 -20.45 11.33
C ILE A 117 24.77 -20.72 9.84
N GLU A 118 24.73 -21.99 9.47
CA GLU A 118 24.15 -22.44 8.22
C GLU A 118 22.65 -22.14 8.24
N LEU A 119 22.31 -20.88 7.99
CA LEU A 119 20.96 -20.54 7.60
C LEU A 119 20.78 -21.10 6.18
N GLY A 120 19.88 -22.03 6.00
CA GLY A 120 19.42 -22.48 4.68
C GLY A 120 18.71 -21.34 3.90
N MET A 121 19.17 -20.10 4.07
CA MET A 121 18.71 -18.90 3.39
C MET A 121 19.64 -18.62 2.21
N PRO A 122 19.11 -18.45 1.00
CA PRO A 122 19.90 -17.95 -0.10
C PRO A 122 20.41 -16.55 0.31
N ALA A 123 21.71 -16.33 0.23
CA ALA A 123 22.38 -15.07 0.58
C ALA A 123 21.90 -13.84 -0.24
N LYS A 124 20.95 -14.02 -1.16
CA LYS A 124 20.55 -13.03 -2.15
C LYS A 124 19.07 -12.63 -2.11
N GLY A 125 18.27 -13.20 -1.21
CA GLY A 125 16.84 -12.87 -1.10
C GLY A 125 15.89 -13.95 -1.66
N VAL A 126 14.58 -13.71 -1.55
CA VAL A 126 13.52 -14.66 -1.91
C VAL A 126 12.52 -13.99 -2.84
N PHE A 127 12.09 -14.70 -3.87
CA PHE A 127 11.00 -14.24 -4.72
C PHE A 127 9.70 -14.25 -3.92
N LEU A 128 9.00 -13.11 -3.92
CA LEU A 128 7.71 -12.94 -3.25
C LEU A 128 6.58 -13.00 -4.26
N TYR A 129 5.47 -13.61 -3.86
CA TYR A 129 4.20 -13.48 -4.55
C TYR A 129 3.05 -13.70 -3.58
N GLY A 130 1.91 -13.13 -3.88
CA GLY A 130 0.78 -13.22 -2.98
C GLY A 130 -0.46 -12.50 -3.43
N LEU A 131 -1.42 -12.47 -2.51
CA LEU A 131 -2.69 -11.78 -2.63
C LEU A 131 -2.72 -10.62 -1.63
N SER A 132 -3.50 -9.58 -1.93
CA SER A 132 -3.78 -8.52 -0.98
C SER A 132 -5.27 -8.23 -0.92
N ALA A 133 -5.77 -7.94 0.28
CA ALA A 133 -7.06 -7.31 0.49
C ALA A 133 -6.82 -5.87 0.93
N ALA A 134 -7.61 -4.92 0.42
CA ALA A 134 -7.43 -3.51 0.72
C ALA A 134 -8.76 -2.80 0.95
N VAL A 135 -8.74 -1.82 1.84
CA VAL A 135 -9.81 -0.84 2.04
C VAL A 135 -9.19 0.54 1.93
N THR A 136 -9.82 1.40 1.14
CA THR A 136 -9.28 2.73 0.82
C THR A 136 -10.37 3.78 0.96
N VAL A 137 -10.04 4.87 1.62
CA VAL A 137 -10.86 6.09 1.71
C VAL A 137 -10.16 7.19 0.92
N GLU A 138 -10.89 7.80 0.00
CA GLU A 138 -10.44 8.96 -0.76
C GLU A 138 -11.18 10.21 -0.31
N VAL A 139 -10.43 11.26 -0.05
CA VAL A 139 -10.96 12.59 0.29
C VAL A 139 -10.44 13.59 -0.73
N PHE A 140 -11.30 14.07 -1.62
CA PHE A 140 -10.95 15.06 -2.62
C PHE A 140 -10.93 16.47 -2.02
N PHE A 141 -9.81 17.17 -2.15
CA PHE A 141 -9.66 18.57 -1.74
C PHE A 141 -9.94 19.54 -2.88
N CYS A 142 -9.65 19.12 -4.11
CA CYS A 142 -9.92 19.88 -5.32
C CYS A 142 -10.25 18.93 -6.47
N ARG A 143 -10.36 19.49 -7.71
CA ARG A 143 -10.79 18.73 -8.88
C ARG A 143 -9.90 17.56 -9.23
N SER A 144 -8.61 17.67 -8.96
CA SER A 144 -7.61 16.71 -9.43
C SER A 144 -6.76 16.11 -8.31
N VAL A 145 -7.01 16.46 -7.04
CA VAL A 145 -6.15 16.01 -5.93
C VAL A 145 -6.99 15.42 -4.82
N ALA A 146 -6.68 14.19 -4.43
CA ALA A 146 -7.26 13.49 -3.31
C ALA A 146 -6.21 13.07 -2.30
N LEU A 147 -6.56 13.10 -1.02
CA LEU A 147 -5.90 12.36 0.02
C LEU A 147 -6.43 10.93 -0.01
N VAL A 148 -5.53 9.98 0.02
CA VAL A 148 -5.85 8.56 0.09
C VAL A 148 -5.40 8.03 1.44
N LEU A 149 -6.33 7.46 2.18
CA LEU A 149 -6.06 6.75 3.43
C LEU A 149 -6.54 5.32 3.26
N GLY A 150 -5.75 4.36 3.72
CA GLY A 150 -6.12 2.96 3.53
C GLY A 150 -5.48 2.01 4.52
N ALA A 151 -5.93 0.78 4.43
CA ALA A 151 -5.31 -0.37 5.06
C ALA A 151 -5.28 -1.51 4.06
N ASP A 152 -4.17 -2.23 4.01
CA ASP A 152 -4.02 -3.44 3.21
C ASP A 152 -3.45 -4.58 4.02
N ILE A 153 -3.89 -5.79 3.68
CA ILE A 153 -3.43 -7.03 4.28
C ILE A 153 -2.85 -7.89 3.17
N PRO A 154 -1.54 -7.81 2.91
CA PRO A 154 -0.87 -8.73 2.01
C PRO A 154 -0.70 -10.10 2.65
N VAL A 155 -1.02 -11.13 1.87
CA VAL A 155 -0.80 -12.55 2.20
C VAL A 155 0.30 -13.06 1.28
N ASN A 156 1.49 -13.24 1.83
CA ASN A 156 2.68 -13.71 1.12
C ASN A 156 2.73 -15.24 1.13
N PHE A 157 2.84 -15.88 -0.01
CA PHE A 157 2.93 -17.34 -0.08
C PHE A 157 4.36 -17.85 0.09
N SER A 158 5.36 -17.02 -0.18
CA SER A 158 6.78 -17.43 -0.21
C SER A 158 7.67 -16.64 0.77
N SER A 159 7.17 -15.60 1.45
CA SER A 159 7.96 -14.85 2.43
C SER A 159 8.41 -15.69 3.61
N ARG A 160 9.65 -15.49 4.03
CA ARG A 160 10.19 -16.07 5.26
C ARG A 160 10.04 -15.14 6.46
N ALA A 161 9.89 -13.84 6.22
CA ALA A 161 9.72 -12.88 7.29
C ALA A 161 8.32 -12.96 7.93
N SER A 162 7.27 -12.87 7.13
CA SER A 162 5.88 -13.00 7.60
C SER A 162 4.94 -13.31 6.45
N ARG A 163 4.06 -14.30 6.64
CA ARG A 163 3.04 -14.66 5.65
C ARG A 163 1.91 -13.66 5.56
N ILE A 164 1.50 -13.11 6.68
CA ILE A 164 0.40 -12.14 6.77
C ILE A 164 0.94 -10.89 7.46
N ARG A 165 0.75 -9.75 6.83
CA ARG A 165 1.10 -8.45 7.38
C ARG A 165 -0.12 -7.55 7.30
N TRP A 166 -0.16 -6.50 8.06
CA TRP A 166 -1.13 -5.44 7.92
C TRP A 166 -0.39 -4.13 7.73
N ASN A 167 -0.86 -3.30 6.84
CA ASN A 167 -0.29 -1.98 6.60
C ASN A 167 -1.40 -0.94 6.63
N THR A 168 -1.06 0.23 7.11
CA THR A 168 -1.84 1.44 6.90
C THR A 168 -1.15 2.29 5.84
N THR A 169 -1.93 3.00 5.07
CA THR A 169 -1.46 3.79 3.93
C THR A 169 -1.97 5.21 4.04
N ALA A 170 -1.11 6.18 3.79
CA ALA A 170 -1.53 7.55 3.53
C ALA A 170 -0.78 8.08 2.30
N GLY A 171 -1.49 8.71 1.38
CA GLY A 171 -0.92 9.15 0.13
C GLY A 171 -1.70 10.27 -0.53
N ILE A 172 -1.14 10.75 -1.62
CA ILE A 172 -1.77 11.74 -2.49
C ILE A 172 -2.01 11.09 -3.83
N ARG A 173 -3.21 11.27 -4.35
CA ARG A 173 -3.64 10.85 -5.69
C ARG A 173 -3.93 12.07 -6.53
N ILE A 174 -3.44 12.06 -7.75
CA ILE A 174 -3.61 13.14 -8.73
C ILE A 174 -4.32 12.56 -9.95
N ASP A 175 -5.50 13.10 -10.24
CA ASP A 175 -6.26 12.76 -11.44
C ASP A 175 -5.65 13.51 -12.65
N LEU A 176 -5.50 12.80 -13.76
CA LEU A 176 -4.83 13.29 -14.98
C LEU A 176 -5.82 13.72 -16.06
#